data_328b6f5cbd87217e92579e9121354f2c
#
_entry.id   328b6f5cbd87217e92579e9121354f2c
#
_cell.length_a   1.000
_cell.length_b   1.000
_cell.length_c   1.000
_cell.angle_alpha   90.00
_cell.angle_beta   90.00
_cell.angle_gamma   90.00
#
_symmetry.space_group_name_H-M   'P 1'
#
loop_
_entity.id
_entity.type
_entity.pdbx_description
1 polymer ?
#
loop_
_entity_poly.entity_id
_entity_poly.type
_entity_poly.pdbx_seq_one_letter_code
_entity_poly.pdbx_strand_id
1 'polypeptide(L)' 'MEKVLKNIMEDIVEQRMDELLPQSGCCQCEVCRMDIKAIVLNKFPAKYVVTTTGEIMTRLNSYGRQNTADLTTAILQAI' A
#
# COMPACT_ATOMS: atom_id res chain seq x y z
N MET A 1 5.41 20.66 14.29
CA MET A 1 5.54 19.34 13.65
C MET A 1 5.84 19.51 12.17
N GLU A 2 6.79 18.75 11.68
CA GLU A 2 7.12 18.81 10.27
C GLU A 2 6.02 18.19 9.42
N LYS A 3 5.70 18.86 8.32
CA LYS A 3 4.82 18.32 7.30
C LYS A 3 5.65 17.63 6.23
N VAL A 4 5.18 16.51 5.75
CA VAL A 4 5.84 15.76 4.68
C VAL A 4 4.91 15.63 3.48
N LEU A 5 5.49 15.68 2.29
CA LEU A 5 4.80 15.36 1.04
C LEU A 5 5.00 13.88 0.78
N LYS A 6 3.92 13.14 0.69
CA LYS A 6 4.01 11.70 0.56
C LYS A 6 2.94 11.14 -0.36
N ASN A 7 3.31 10.14 -1.16
CA ASN A 7 2.35 9.34 -1.91
C ASN A 7 1.78 8.29 -0.96
N ILE A 8 0.59 8.55 -0.44
CA ILE A 8 -0.04 7.69 0.56
C ILE A 8 -0.36 6.30 0.00
N MET A 9 -0.46 6.15 -1.33
CA MET A 9 -0.69 4.84 -1.94
C MET A 9 0.45 3.86 -1.66
N GLU A 10 1.68 4.34 -1.52
CA GLU A 10 2.81 3.46 -1.17
C GLU A 10 2.60 2.81 0.19
N ASP A 11 2.12 3.58 1.16
CA ASP A 11 1.86 3.06 2.50
C ASP A 11 0.63 2.15 2.54
N ILE A 12 -0.42 2.49 1.79
CA ILE A 12 -1.63 1.69 1.71
C ILE A 12 -1.33 0.32 1.11
N VAL A 13 -0.57 0.27 0.02
CA VAL A 13 -0.19 -0.98 -0.62
C VAL A 13 0.68 -1.82 0.33
N GLU A 14 1.66 -1.20 0.99
CA GLU A 14 2.54 -1.89 1.93
C GLU A 14 1.74 -2.50 3.09
N GLN A 15 0.82 -1.75 3.66
CA GLN A 15 -0.02 -2.23 4.75
C GLN A 15 -0.86 -3.44 4.32
N ARG A 16 -1.44 -3.36 3.12
CA ARG A 16 -2.28 -4.45 2.61
C ARG A 16 -1.45 -5.69 2.28
N MET A 17 -0.24 -5.50 1.76
CA MET A 17 0.69 -6.61 1.51
C MET A 17 1.05 -7.32 2.81
N ASP A 18 1.30 -6.57 3.89
CA ASP A 18 1.60 -7.16 5.19
C ASP A 18 0.50 -8.09 5.69
N GLU A 19 -0.76 -7.80 5.33
CA GLU A 19 -1.89 -8.63 5.70
C GLU A 19 -2.06 -9.86 4.80
N LEU A 20 -1.79 -9.71 3.51
CA LEU A 20 -2.10 -10.74 2.51
C LEU A 20 -0.95 -11.71 2.21
N LEU A 21 0.28 -11.24 2.15
CA LEU A 21 1.40 -12.09 1.75
C LEU A 21 1.67 -13.26 2.68
N PRO A 22 1.58 -13.13 4.00
CA PRO A 22 1.77 -14.27 4.89
C PRO A 22 0.78 -15.40 4.65
N GLN A 23 -0.41 -15.08 4.20
CA GLN A 23 -1.48 -16.06 3.95
C GLN A 23 -1.40 -16.70 2.57
N SER A 24 -0.69 -16.06 1.63
CA SER A 24 -0.64 -16.50 0.24
C SER A 24 0.39 -17.59 -0.02
N GLY A 25 1.34 -17.79 0.89
CA GLY A 25 2.42 -18.74 0.70
C GLY A 25 3.49 -18.30 -0.30
N CYS A 26 3.43 -17.07 -0.80
CA CYS A 26 4.41 -16.58 -1.74
C CYS A 26 5.72 -16.19 -1.05
N CYS A 27 6.78 -16.01 -1.85
CA CYS A 27 8.06 -15.52 -1.34
C CYS A 27 7.89 -14.10 -0.79
N GLN A 28 8.33 -13.88 0.44
CA GLN A 28 8.24 -12.60 1.11
C GLN A 28 9.60 -11.91 1.27
N CYS A 29 10.60 -12.29 0.47
CA CYS A 29 11.88 -11.59 0.51
C CYS A 29 11.70 -10.15 0.03
N GLU A 30 12.67 -9.29 0.37
CA GLU A 30 12.58 -7.87 0.07
C GLU A 30 12.37 -7.60 -1.41
N VAL A 31 13.10 -8.32 -2.28
CA VAL A 31 13.00 -8.15 -3.73
C VAL A 31 11.61 -8.52 -4.24
N CYS A 32 11.05 -9.65 -3.80
CA CYS A 32 9.72 -10.07 -4.21
C CYS A 32 8.65 -9.08 -3.75
N ARG A 33 8.78 -8.59 -2.52
CA ARG A 33 7.84 -7.58 -2.00
C ARG A 33 7.90 -6.29 -2.81
N MET A 34 9.10 -5.84 -3.17
CA MET A 34 9.27 -4.63 -3.99
C MET A 34 8.67 -4.81 -5.38
N ASP A 35 8.84 -5.97 -5.99
CA ASP A 35 8.27 -6.27 -7.30
C ASP A 35 6.75 -6.23 -7.27
N ILE A 36 6.14 -6.88 -6.29
CA ILE A 36 4.68 -6.89 -6.12
C ILE A 36 4.17 -5.46 -5.90
N LYS A 37 4.84 -4.73 -5.03
CA LYS A 37 4.47 -3.35 -4.72
C LYS A 37 4.52 -2.46 -5.98
N ALA A 38 5.58 -2.60 -6.78
CA ALA A 38 5.72 -1.83 -8.01
C ALA A 38 4.60 -2.14 -9.00
N ILE A 39 4.27 -3.42 -9.18
CA ILE A 39 3.19 -3.83 -10.07
C ILE A 39 1.86 -3.22 -9.63
N VAL A 40 1.57 -3.31 -8.34
CA VAL A 40 0.31 -2.78 -7.80
C VAL A 40 0.25 -1.27 -7.90
N LEU A 41 1.34 -0.58 -7.55
CA LEU A 41 1.38 0.89 -7.61
C LEU A 41 1.21 1.42 -9.02
N ASN A 42 1.65 0.69 -10.03
CA ASN A 42 1.46 1.09 -11.43
C ASN A 42 0.01 0.98 -11.90
N LYS A 43 -0.83 0.27 -11.18
CA LYS A 43 -2.25 0.11 -11.51
C LYS A 43 -3.15 1.17 -10.89
N PHE A 44 -2.64 1.93 -9.93
CA PHE A 44 -3.42 2.93 -9.21
C PHE A 44 -2.79 4.31 -9.37
N PRO A 45 -3.61 5.37 -9.48
CA PRO A 45 -3.06 6.73 -9.50
C PRO A 45 -2.41 7.07 -8.17
N ALA A 46 -1.35 7.87 -8.22
CA ALA A 46 -0.67 8.34 -7.02
C ALA A 46 -1.59 9.25 -6.21
N LYS A 47 -1.46 9.19 -4.89
CA LYS A 47 -2.20 10.02 -3.96
C LYS A 47 -1.21 10.77 -3.08
N TYR A 48 -0.78 11.95 -3.52
CA TYR A 48 0.13 12.77 -2.75
C TYR A 48 -0.64 13.61 -1.73
N VAL A 49 -0.17 13.60 -0.51
CA VAL A 49 -0.74 14.41 0.57
C VAL A 49 0.36 15.13 1.32
N VAL A 50 0.04 16.31 1.82
CA VAL A 50 0.92 17.04 2.74
C VAL A 50 0.32 16.86 4.12
N THR A 51 1.06 16.18 4.99
CA THR A 51 0.51 15.79 6.29
C THR A 51 1.62 15.72 7.34
N THR A 52 1.22 15.73 8.59
CA THR A 52 2.14 15.43 9.69
C THR A 52 2.27 13.92 9.84
N THR A 53 3.37 13.49 10.45
CA THR A 53 3.61 12.06 10.68
C THR A 53 2.44 11.39 11.41
N GLY A 54 1.84 12.09 12.37
CA GLY A 54 0.71 11.52 13.14
C GLY A 54 -0.58 11.37 12.35
N GLU A 55 -0.77 12.16 11.30
CA GLU A 55 -2.00 12.12 10.51
C GLU A 55 -2.00 11.00 9.48
N ILE A 56 -0.83 10.47 9.12
CA ILE A 56 -0.69 9.45 8.08
C ILE A 56 -1.51 8.20 8.43
N MET A 57 -1.46 7.74 9.67
CA MET A 57 -2.19 6.54 10.06
C MET A 57 -3.71 6.69 9.89
N THR A 58 -4.24 7.86 10.23
CA THR A 58 -5.68 8.12 10.05
C THR A 58 -6.07 8.08 8.58
N ARG A 59 -5.26 8.70 7.72
CA ARG A 59 -5.52 8.72 6.28
C ARG A 59 -5.39 7.32 5.67
N LEU A 60 -4.40 6.55 6.10
CA LEU A 60 -4.21 5.16 5.64
C LEU A 60 -5.45 4.32 5.93
N ASN A 61 -5.98 4.42 7.15
CA ASN A 61 -7.16 3.65 7.53
C ASN A 61 -8.37 4.03 6.69
N SER A 62 -8.56 5.32 6.41
CA SER A 62 -9.68 5.80 5.61
C SER A 62 -9.59 5.29 4.18
N TYR A 63 -8.47 5.47 3.51
CA TYR A 63 -8.29 5.02 2.12
C TYR A 63 -8.30 3.51 1.99
N GLY A 64 -7.71 2.81 2.95
CA GLY A 64 -7.68 1.35 2.94
C GLY A 64 -9.08 0.75 2.95
N ARG A 65 -10.00 1.34 3.70
CA ARG A 65 -11.39 0.87 3.76
C ARG A 65 -12.12 1.06 2.44
N GLN A 66 -11.88 2.18 1.76
CA GLN A 66 -12.58 2.50 0.52
C GLN A 66 -12.13 1.66 -0.66
N ASN A 67 -10.87 1.23 -0.67
CA ASN A 67 -10.26 0.57 -1.82
C ASN A 67 -9.80 -0.86 -1.55
N THR A 68 -10.28 -1.47 -0.45
CA THR A 68 -9.79 -2.79 -0.01
C THR A 68 -9.97 -3.86 -1.07
N ALA A 69 -11.13 -3.94 -1.72
CA ALA A 69 -11.41 -4.97 -2.71
C ALA A 69 -10.50 -4.86 -3.93
N ASP A 70 -10.33 -3.64 -4.45
CA ASP A 70 -9.49 -3.39 -5.62
C ASP A 70 -8.02 -3.67 -5.32
N LEU A 71 -7.55 -3.25 -4.14
CA LEU A 71 -6.18 -3.49 -3.72
C LEU A 71 -5.92 -4.98 -3.52
N THR A 72 -6.83 -5.69 -2.88
CA THR A 72 -6.71 -7.12 -2.67
C THR A 72 -6.59 -7.86 -4.00
N THR A 73 -7.47 -7.55 -4.94
CA THR A 73 -7.45 -8.14 -6.28
C THR A 73 -6.12 -7.86 -6.99
N ALA A 74 -5.66 -6.61 -6.96
CA ALA A 74 -4.41 -6.25 -7.62
C ALA A 74 -3.20 -6.96 -7.02
N ILE A 75 -3.14 -7.08 -5.69
CA ILE A 75 -2.05 -7.78 -5.01
C ILE A 75 -2.06 -9.27 -5.36
N LEU A 76 -3.23 -9.90 -5.32
CA LEU A 76 -3.35 -11.32 -5.65
C LEU A 76 -2.99 -11.61 -7.11
N GLN A 77 -3.30 -10.70 -8.02
CA GLN A 77 -2.92 -10.84 -9.42
C GLN A 77 -1.41 -10.66 -9.63
N ALA A 78 -0.74 -9.89 -8.78
CA ALA A 78 0.68 -9.64 -8.87
C ALA A 78 1.54 -10.76 -8.27
N ILE A 79 0.96 -11.60 -7.42
CA ILE A 79 1.64 -12.77 -6.85
C ILE A 79 1.77 -13.89 -7.91
#